data_622b66d1e74a04a1198e6625c7e420a8
#
_entry.id   622b66d1e74a04a1198e6625c7e420a8
#
_cell.length_a   1.000
_cell.length_b   1.000
_cell.length_c   1.000
_cell.angle_alpha   90.00
_cell.angle_beta   90.00
_cell.angle_gamma   90.00
#
_symmetry.space_group_name_H-M   'P 1'
#
loop_
_entity.id
_entity.type
_entity.pdbx_description
1 polymer ?
#
loop_
_entity_poly.entity_id
_entity_poly.type
_entity_poly.pdbx_seq_one_letter_code
_entity_poly.pdbx_strand_id
1 'polypeptide(L)'
;MPARAVGGDINIMKQNYYYLIAGLPELSLDDSKLGTTVREFRELYYPDLADDDRALLDLIYLNYDNANLLLLLKDKEAAIAEGGLYTSDELLAIIEAARAEEAPDRNYPRYMYDFVQQMESEESAAEGIFPEDRLAQLYYAHAMSQGNAFVERWFAFNLDLNNFLTAITARRYNLDVKPLIVGDNEVAKALRTSNSRDFGLTGVMDGFEEVMRISEIDNLVERERKLDVLKWEWMEENSFFDYFTVEKLFAFLVKIQIIERWITLDAEAGGEMLRGMIRQLKEEVKVPQEFTINNKK
;
A
#
# COMPACT_ATOMS: atom_id res chain seq x y z
N MET A 1 -42.33 -24.89 -19.28
CA MET A 1 -40.87 -24.93 -19.16
C MET A 1 -40.35 -23.56 -19.48
N PRO A 2 -39.84 -22.78 -18.53
CA PRO A 2 -39.22 -21.50 -18.84
C PRO A 2 -37.74 -21.70 -19.20
N ALA A 3 -37.32 -21.03 -20.26
CA ALA A 3 -35.99 -21.02 -20.79
C ALA A 3 -34.98 -20.43 -19.77
N ARG A 4 -33.88 -21.15 -19.55
CA ARG A 4 -32.70 -20.67 -18.82
C ARG A 4 -32.08 -19.49 -19.60
N ALA A 5 -32.01 -18.34 -18.96
CA ALA A 5 -31.16 -17.26 -19.41
C ALA A 5 -29.70 -17.73 -19.27
N VAL A 6 -29.00 -17.82 -20.39
CA VAL A 6 -27.56 -17.98 -20.46
C VAL A 6 -26.97 -16.64 -20.06
N GLY A 7 -26.36 -16.61 -18.87
CA GLY A 7 -25.52 -15.49 -18.47
C GLY A 7 -24.34 -15.40 -19.44
N GLY A 8 -24.36 -14.37 -20.28
CA GLY A 8 -23.23 -14.06 -21.13
C GLY A 8 -22.06 -13.59 -20.24
N ASP A 9 -20.96 -14.33 -20.24
CA ASP A 9 -19.67 -13.84 -19.79
C ASP A 9 -19.36 -12.56 -20.58
N ILE A 10 -19.40 -11.43 -19.90
CA ILE A 10 -18.90 -10.18 -20.46
C ILE A 10 -17.37 -10.37 -20.53
N ASN A 11 -16.93 -10.84 -21.69
CA ASN A 11 -15.52 -10.89 -22.03
C ASN A 11 -15.08 -9.43 -22.20
N ILE A 12 -14.60 -8.81 -21.11
CA ILE A 12 -13.98 -7.50 -21.12
C ILE A 12 -12.72 -7.67 -21.97
N MET A 13 -12.77 -7.21 -23.23
CA MET A 13 -11.60 -7.25 -24.11
C MET A 13 -10.50 -6.40 -23.46
N LYS A 14 -9.47 -7.05 -22.93
CA LYS A 14 -8.28 -6.35 -22.43
C LYS A 14 -7.75 -5.42 -23.52
N GLN A 15 -7.58 -4.15 -23.18
CA GLN A 15 -6.96 -3.17 -24.07
C GLN A 15 -5.48 -3.53 -24.26
N ASN A 16 -4.99 -3.42 -25.50
CA ASN A 16 -3.59 -3.69 -25.79
C ASN A 16 -2.81 -2.40 -26.05
N TYR A 17 -1.71 -2.21 -25.33
CA TYR A 17 -0.87 -1.02 -25.32
C TYR A 17 0.48 -1.26 -26.02
N TYR A 18 0.46 -1.83 -27.25
CA TYR A 18 1.65 -2.22 -27.99
C TYR A 18 2.69 -1.10 -28.10
N TYR A 19 2.27 0.12 -28.51
CA TYR A 19 3.18 1.22 -28.72
C TYR A 19 3.75 1.78 -27.43
N LEU A 20 2.92 1.88 -26.40
CA LEU A 20 3.35 2.38 -25.10
C LEU A 20 4.39 1.44 -24.49
N ILE A 21 4.10 0.15 -24.45
CA ILE A 21 4.94 -0.84 -23.78
C ILE A 21 6.23 -1.10 -24.59
N ALA A 22 6.17 -1.11 -25.93
CA ALA A 22 7.36 -1.24 -26.76
C ALA A 22 8.32 -0.04 -26.63
N GLY A 23 7.84 1.10 -26.19
CA GLY A 23 8.63 2.31 -25.93
C GLY A 23 9.17 2.43 -24.50
N LEU A 24 8.78 1.53 -23.57
CA LEU A 24 9.27 1.58 -22.21
C LEU A 24 10.76 1.22 -22.15
N PRO A 25 11.57 1.96 -21.39
CA PRO A 25 12.96 1.58 -21.15
C PRO A 25 13.06 0.31 -20.32
N GLU A 26 14.13 -0.45 -20.52
CA GLU A 26 14.50 -1.49 -19.57
C GLU A 26 14.88 -0.85 -18.23
N LEU A 27 14.47 -1.46 -17.14
CA LEU A 27 14.72 -1.01 -15.79
C LEU A 27 15.59 -2.01 -15.04
N SER A 28 16.54 -1.50 -14.29
CA SER A 28 17.31 -2.26 -13.31
C SER A 28 17.09 -1.65 -11.91
N LEU A 29 17.00 -2.52 -10.91
CA LEU A 29 16.89 -2.08 -9.52
C LEU A 29 18.10 -1.22 -9.08
N ASP A 30 19.24 -1.36 -9.74
CA ASP A 30 20.49 -0.63 -9.46
C ASP A 30 20.65 0.65 -10.32
N ASP A 31 19.62 1.04 -11.05
CA ASP A 31 19.66 2.27 -11.83
C ASP A 31 19.83 3.49 -10.92
N SER A 32 20.85 4.30 -11.22
CA SER A 32 21.13 5.54 -10.51
C SER A 32 20.40 6.75 -11.10
N LYS A 33 19.72 6.57 -12.23
CA LYS A 33 18.91 7.58 -12.93
C LYS A 33 17.74 6.92 -13.62
N LEU A 34 16.59 7.58 -13.58
CA LEU A 34 15.40 7.19 -14.32
C LEU A 34 15.28 7.99 -15.61
N GLY A 35 14.87 7.32 -16.69
CA GLY A 35 14.44 7.98 -17.92
C GLY A 35 13.03 8.56 -17.82
N THR A 36 12.22 8.04 -16.89
CA THR A 36 10.85 8.48 -16.61
C THR A 36 10.59 8.35 -15.12
N THR A 37 10.20 9.44 -14.46
CA THR A 37 9.80 9.47 -13.05
C THR A 37 8.35 8.98 -12.87
N VAL A 38 7.95 8.69 -11.65
CA VAL A 38 6.55 8.35 -11.32
C VAL A 38 5.58 9.46 -11.78
N ARG A 39 5.96 10.73 -11.59
CA ARG A 39 5.17 11.86 -12.05
C ARG A 39 5.09 11.96 -13.59
N GLU A 40 6.24 11.86 -14.27
CA GLU A 40 6.31 11.91 -15.75
C GLU A 40 5.58 10.73 -16.38
N PHE A 41 5.56 9.55 -15.73
CA PHE A 41 4.77 8.42 -16.20
C PHE A 41 3.29 8.79 -16.34
N ARG A 42 2.71 9.47 -15.37
CA ARG A 42 1.33 9.94 -15.42
C ARG A 42 1.11 10.96 -16.54
N GLU A 43 2.02 11.92 -16.69
CA GLU A 43 1.92 12.96 -17.73
C GLU A 43 2.04 12.37 -19.14
N LEU A 44 2.92 11.38 -19.33
CA LEU A 44 3.26 10.86 -20.66
C LEU A 44 2.34 9.73 -21.13
N TYR A 45 1.90 8.84 -20.22
CA TYR A 45 1.21 7.61 -20.64
C TYR A 45 -0.30 7.63 -20.37
N TYR A 46 -0.78 8.38 -19.38
CA TYR A 46 -2.21 8.42 -19.05
C TYR A 46 -3.12 8.90 -20.18
N PRO A 47 -2.73 9.89 -21.04
CA PRO A 47 -3.60 10.31 -22.14
C PRO A 47 -4.00 9.20 -23.10
N ASP A 48 -3.17 8.16 -23.21
CA ASP A 48 -3.38 7.05 -24.14
C ASP A 48 -4.03 5.81 -23.47
N LEU A 49 -4.34 5.88 -22.17
CA LEU A 49 -4.95 4.78 -21.42
C LEU A 49 -6.48 4.90 -21.39
N ALA A 50 -7.16 3.76 -21.36
CA ALA A 50 -8.58 3.70 -21.05
C ALA A 50 -8.84 4.10 -19.59
N ASP A 51 -10.04 4.65 -19.31
CA ASP A 51 -10.38 5.15 -17.97
C ASP A 51 -10.32 4.06 -16.90
N ASP A 52 -10.80 2.84 -17.21
CA ASP A 52 -10.75 1.70 -16.28
C ASP A 52 -9.30 1.29 -15.97
N ASP A 53 -8.41 1.35 -16.96
CA ASP A 53 -6.99 1.01 -16.80
C ASP A 53 -6.24 2.10 -16.04
N ARG A 54 -6.60 3.40 -16.24
CA ARG A 54 -6.09 4.50 -15.39
C ARG A 54 -6.46 4.29 -13.94
N ALA A 55 -7.71 3.92 -13.66
CA ALA A 55 -8.17 3.69 -12.30
C ALA A 55 -7.36 2.59 -11.58
N LEU A 56 -6.87 1.57 -12.30
CA LEU A 56 -5.96 0.56 -11.74
C LEU A 56 -4.60 1.15 -11.37
N LEU A 57 -4.04 2.00 -12.22
CA LEU A 57 -2.76 2.67 -11.96
C LEU A 57 -2.87 3.72 -10.86
N ASP A 58 -4.02 4.41 -10.78
CA ASP A 58 -4.32 5.40 -9.75
C ASP A 58 -4.20 4.82 -8.34
N LEU A 59 -4.46 3.51 -8.16
CA LEU A 59 -4.28 2.85 -6.86
C LEU A 59 -2.87 3.05 -6.27
N ILE A 60 -1.84 3.14 -7.11
CA ILE A 60 -0.46 3.35 -6.66
C ILE A 60 -0.30 4.78 -6.11
N TYR A 61 -0.92 5.77 -6.76
CA TYR A 61 -0.86 7.18 -6.35
C TYR A 61 -1.68 7.45 -5.09
N LEU A 62 -2.79 6.73 -4.87
CA LEU A 62 -3.64 6.86 -3.68
C LEU A 62 -2.88 6.64 -2.36
N ASN A 63 -1.74 5.97 -2.37
CA ASN A 63 -0.87 5.88 -1.20
C ASN A 63 -0.40 7.26 -0.70
N TYR A 64 -0.07 8.17 -1.63
CA TYR A 64 0.32 9.54 -1.29
C TYR A 64 -0.88 10.33 -0.77
N ASP A 65 -2.05 10.14 -1.40
CA ASP A 65 -3.28 10.79 -0.96
C ASP A 65 -3.73 10.32 0.43
N ASN A 66 -3.54 9.04 0.75
CA ASN A 66 -3.80 8.51 2.08
C ASN A 66 -2.93 9.18 3.16
N ALA A 67 -1.64 9.34 2.90
CA ALA A 67 -0.74 10.04 3.80
C ALA A 67 -1.13 11.53 3.94
N ASN A 68 -1.47 12.18 2.83
CA ASN A 68 -1.92 13.57 2.80
C ASN A 68 -3.25 13.76 3.54
N LEU A 69 -4.20 12.83 3.38
CA LEU A 69 -5.49 12.84 4.10
C LEU A 69 -5.28 12.77 5.61
N LEU A 70 -4.44 11.87 6.10
CA LEU A 70 -4.09 11.76 7.51
C LEU A 70 -3.42 13.03 8.03
N LEU A 71 -2.55 13.65 7.23
CA LEU A 71 -1.88 14.89 7.58
C LEU A 71 -2.89 16.04 7.73
N LEU A 72 -3.79 16.22 6.75
CA LEU A 72 -4.81 17.28 6.76
C LEU A 72 -5.88 17.10 7.85
N LEU A 73 -6.16 15.85 8.25
CA LEU A 73 -7.02 15.58 9.41
C LEU A 73 -6.40 16.07 10.73
N LYS A 74 -5.07 16.01 10.84
CA LYS A 74 -4.33 16.50 12.02
C LYS A 74 -4.13 18.02 11.98
N ASP A 75 -3.83 18.57 10.81
CA ASP A 75 -3.59 19.99 10.58
C ASP A 75 -4.06 20.41 9.18
N LYS A 76 -5.14 21.17 9.10
CA LYS A 76 -5.74 21.62 7.83
C LYS A 76 -4.83 22.51 6.98
N GLU A 77 -3.87 23.17 7.62
CA GLU A 77 -2.92 24.09 6.96
C GLU A 77 -1.61 23.39 6.59
N ALA A 78 -1.51 22.09 6.86
CA ALA A 78 -0.29 21.34 6.55
C ALA A 78 0.01 21.31 5.04
N ALA A 79 1.27 21.47 4.70
CA ALA A 79 1.73 21.28 3.33
C ALA A 79 1.71 19.79 2.98
N ILE A 80 0.90 19.41 1.99
CA ILE A 80 0.81 18.04 1.52
C ILE A 80 2.03 17.64 0.68
N ALA A 81 2.37 16.36 0.70
CA ALA A 81 3.40 15.81 -0.17
C ALA A 81 2.93 15.75 -1.63
N GLU A 82 3.83 16.04 -2.56
CA GLU A 82 3.59 15.83 -3.99
C GLU A 82 3.52 14.33 -4.33
N GLY A 83 2.85 13.99 -5.41
CA GLY A 83 2.78 12.62 -5.94
C GLY A 83 1.41 11.97 -5.83
N GLY A 84 0.45 12.57 -5.10
CA GLY A 84 -0.94 12.12 -5.06
C GLY A 84 -1.75 12.52 -6.30
N LEU A 85 -3.00 12.06 -6.33
CA LEU A 85 -3.97 12.41 -7.37
C LEU A 85 -4.67 13.73 -7.07
N TYR A 86 -4.84 14.02 -5.78
CA TYR A 86 -5.70 15.09 -5.28
C TYR A 86 -4.89 16.24 -4.69
N THR A 87 -5.43 17.45 -4.89
CA THR A 87 -4.95 18.67 -4.25
C THR A 87 -5.37 18.74 -2.79
N SER A 88 -4.75 19.65 -2.03
CA SER A 88 -5.15 19.91 -0.64
C SER A 88 -6.64 20.29 -0.52
N ASP A 89 -7.13 21.14 -1.44
CA ASP A 89 -8.53 21.59 -1.44
C ASP A 89 -9.50 20.43 -1.68
N GLU A 90 -9.17 19.51 -2.59
CA GLU A 90 -9.98 18.32 -2.87
C GLU A 90 -10.01 17.35 -1.68
N LEU A 91 -8.87 17.10 -1.03
CA LEU A 91 -8.83 16.27 0.17
C LEU A 91 -9.59 16.91 1.34
N LEU A 92 -9.50 18.24 1.52
CA LEU A 92 -10.28 18.96 2.50
C LEU A 92 -11.78 18.91 2.21
N ALA A 93 -12.19 18.98 0.93
CA ALA A 93 -13.58 18.81 0.53
C ALA A 93 -14.13 17.42 0.89
N ILE A 94 -13.33 16.35 0.72
CA ILE A 94 -13.70 14.99 1.17
C ILE A 94 -13.92 14.98 2.69
N ILE A 95 -13.01 15.59 3.46
CA ILE A 95 -13.10 15.65 4.92
C ILE A 95 -14.37 16.42 5.36
N GLU A 96 -14.65 17.56 4.74
CA GLU A 96 -15.80 18.39 5.10
C GLU A 96 -17.13 17.71 4.73
N ALA A 97 -17.23 17.11 3.53
CA ALA A 97 -18.40 16.36 3.12
C ALA A 97 -18.67 15.15 4.03
N ALA A 98 -17.62 14.43 4.44
CA ALA A 98 -17.75 13.29 5.34
C ALA A 98 -18.25 13.72 6.74
N ARG A 99 -17.75 14.84 7.28
CA ARG A 99 -18.18 15.40 8.56
C ARG A 99 -19.60 15.94 8.55
N ALA A 100 -20.03 16.46 7.40
CA ALA A 100 -21.39 16.93 7.19
C ALA A 100 -22.40 15.82 6.88
N GLU A 101 -21.94 14.55 6.82
CA GLU A 101 -22.73 13.38 6.40
C GLU A 101 -23.39 13.56 5.02
N GLU A 102 -22.76 14.35 4.15
CA GLU A 102 -23.21 14.55 2.78
C GLU A 102 -22.96 13.31 1.94
N ALA A 103 -23.65 13.18 0.81
CA ALA A 103 -23.42 12.06 -0.11
C ALA A 103 -22.01 12.16 -0.71
N PRO A 104 -21.21 11.07 -0.72
CA PRO A 104 -19.87 11.10 -1.27
C PRO A 104 -19.89 11.43 -2.76
N ASP A 105 -19.00 12.32 -3.20
CA ASP A 105 -18.81 12.62 -4.61
C ASP A 105 -18.19 11.38 -5.30
N ARG A 106 -18.74 11.02 -6.46
CA ARG A 106 -18.30 9.86 -7.24
C ARG A 106 -16.91 10.01 -7.88
N ASN A 107 -16.39 11.23 -7.91
CA ASN A 107 -15.06 11.52 -8.43
C ASN A 107 -13.94 11.11 -7.46
N TYR A 108 -14.29 10.84 -6.20
CA TYR A 108 -13.32 10.46 -5.18
C TYR A 108 -13.55 9.02 -4.70
N PRO A 109 -12.48 8.30 -4.30
CA PRO A 109 -12.61 6.97 -3.73
C PRO A 109 -13.44 6.97 -2.47
N ARG A 110 -14.54 6.23 -2.50
CA ARG A 110 -15.49 6.18 -1.39
C ARG A 110 -14.86 5.83 -0.05
N TYR A 111 -13.82 4.98 -0.06
CA TYR A 111 -13.16 4.55 1.16
C TYR A 111 -12.54 5.70 1.98
N MET A 112 -12.11 6.80 1.33
CA MET A 112 -11.60 7.99 2.03
C MET A 112 -12.69 8.68 2.83
N TYR A 113 -13.86 8.80 2.25
CA TYR A 113 -15.05 9.33 2.91
C TYR A 113 -15.48 8.44 4.09
N ASP A 114 -15.61 7.14 3.84
CA ASP A 114 -15.98 6.14 4.86
C ASP A 114 -14.96 6.14 6.02
N PHE A 115 -13.68 6.34 5.73
CA PHE A 115 -12.62 6.47 6.74
C PHE A 115 -12.84 7.68 7.64
N VAL A 116 -13.07 8.87 7.06
CA VAL A 116 -13.28 10.10 7.86
C VAL A 116 -14.50 9.95 8.75
N GLN A 117 -15.62 9.41 8.23
CA GLN A 117 -16.82 9.16 9.03
C GLN A 117 -16.54 8.19 10.19
N GLN A 118 -15.81 7.10 9.96
CA GLN A 118 -15.45 6.15 11.00
C GLN A 118 -14.59 6.80 12.10
N MET A 119 -13.64 7.68 11.71
CA MET A 119 -12.78 8.37 12.66
C MET A 119 -13.52 9.35 13.58
N GLU A 120 -14.64 9.90 13.12
CA GLU A 120 -15.49 10.80 13.93
C GLU A 120 -16.47 10.01 14.83
N SER A 121 -16.60 8.68 14.65
CA SER A 121 -17.49 7.86 15.45
C SER A 121 -16.87 7.48 16.81
N GLU A 122 -17.70 7.44 17.87
CA GLU A 122 -17.26 7.02 19.21
C GLU A 122 -16.81 5.55 19.26
N GLU A 123 -17.34 4.70 18.36
CA GLU A 123 -16.97 3.29 18.28
C GLU A 123 -15.52 3.11 17.84
N SER A 124 -15.03 3.92 16.91
CA SER A 124 -13.66 3.86 16.40
C SER A 124 -12.62 4.14 17.51
N ALA A 125 -12.93 5.06 18.42
CA ALA A 125 -12.07 5.38 19.55
C ALA A 125 -11.97 4.22 20.57
N ALA A 126 -12.99 3.37 20.64
CA ALA A 126 -13.05 2.24 21.57
C ALA A 126 -12.29 1.00 21.07
N GLU A 127 -12.07 0.86 19.77
CA GLU A 127 -11.42 -0.33 19.18
C GLU A 127 -9.89 -0.33 19.33
N GLY A 128 -9.26 0.79 19.67
CA GLY A 128 -7.80 0.89 19.85
C GLY A 128 -6.99 0.69 18.57
N ILE A 129 -7.63 0.81 17.40
CA ILE A 129 -6.98 0.71 16.09
C ILE A 129 -6.41 2.07 15.73
N PHE A 130 -5.16 2.10 15.26
CA PHE A 130 -4.56 3.35 14.79
C PHE A 130 -5.25 3.85 13.51
N PRO A 131 -5.41 5.19 13.34
CA PRO A 131 -5.99 5.77 12.13
C PRO A 131 -5.32 5.30 10.84
N GLU A 132 -4.00 5.18 10.88
CA GLU A 132 -3.17 4.70 9.77
C GLU A 132 -3.56 3.26 9.35
N ASP A 133 -3.76 2.37 10.32
CA ASP A 133 -4.13 0.96 10.08
C ASP A 133 -5.58 0.85 9.59
N ARG A 134 -6.49 1.70 10.12
CA ARG A 134 -7.88 1.77 9.65
C ARG A 134 -7.95 2.24 8.19
N LEU A 135 -7.23 3.30 7.84
CA LEU A 135 -7.16 3.79 6.46
C LEU A 135 -6.54 2.74 5.54
N ALA A 136 -5.46 2.09 5.98
CA ALA A 136 -4.84 1.00 5.23
C ALA A 136 -5.82 -0.15 4.97
N GLN A 137 -6.61 -0.56 5.97
CA GLN A 137 -7.64 -1.60 5.80
C GLN A 137 -8.64 -1.24 4.70
N LEU A 138 -9.16 -0.03 4.70
CA LEU A 138 -10.12 0.43 3.71
C LEU A 138 -9.49 0.57 2.32
N TYR A 139 -8.28 1.07 2.25
CA TYR A 139 -7.52 1.19 1.01
C TYR A 139 -7.22 -0.18 0.37
N TYR A 140 -6.70 -1.16 1.14
CA TYR A 140 -6.46 -2.50 0.63
C TYR A 140 -7.75 -3.17 0.16
N ALA A 141 -8.85 -3.03 0.91
CA ALA A 141 -10.16 -3.55 0.50
C ALA A 141 -10.63 -2.91 -0.82
N HIS A 142 -10.47 -1.59 -0.96
CA HIS A 142 -10.78 -0.86 -2.19
C HIS A 142 -9.92 -1.36 -3.36
N ALA A 143 -8.61 -1.44 -3.19
CA ALA A 143 -7.68 -1.83 -4.24
C ALA A 143 -7.93 -3.28 -4.72
N MET A 144 -8.20 -4.20 -3.81
CA MET A 144 -8.51 -5.60 -4.15
C MET A 144 -9.89 -5.80 -4.77
N SER A 145 -10.79 -4.80 -4.71
CA SER A 145 -12.14 -4.88 -5.29
C SER A 145 -12.26 -4.37 -6.72
N GLN A 146 -11.17 -3.97 -7.37
CA GLN A 146 -11.20 -3.34 -8.70
C GLN A 146 -11.41 -4.34 -9.87
N GLY A 147 -11.51 -5.63 -9.59
CA GLY A 147 -11.84 -6.66 -10.61
C GLY A 147 -10.68 -7.05 -11.53
N ASN A 148 -9.45 -6.61 -11.24
CA ASN A 148 -8.26 -7.05 -11.95
C ASN A 148 -7.46 -8.03 -11.09
N ALA A 149 -7.37 -9.28 -11.52
CA ALA A 149 -6.76 -10.36 -10.74
C ALA A 149 -5.25 -10.18 -10.46
N PHE A 150 -4.51 -9.49 -11.34
CA PHE A 150 -3.10 -9.19 -11.10
C PHE A 150 -2.96 -8.13 -10.00
N VAL A 151 -3.74 -7.06 -10.08
CA VAL A 151 -3.75 -5.98 -9.09
C VAL A 151 -4.21 -6.50 -7.73
N GLU A 152 -5.28 -7.31 -7.69
CA GLU A 152 -5.76 -7.96 -6.46
C GLU A 152 -4.65 -8.77 -5.78
N ARG A 153 -3.96 -9.64 -6.53
CA ARG A 153 -2.84 -10.44 -6.00
C ARG A 153 -1.67 -9.58 -5.53
N TRP A 154 -1.36 -8.50 -6.22
CA TRP A 154 -0.32 -7.56 -5.79
C TRP A 154 -0.63 -6.92 -4.45
N PHE A 155 -1.85 -6.40 -4.28
CA PHE A 155 -2.25 -5.79 -3.02
C PHE A 155 -2.37 -6.82 -1.89
N ALA A 156 -2.87 -8.02 -2.17
CA ALA A 156 -2.89 -9.12 -1.20
C ALA A 156 -1.46 -9.50 -0.74
N PHE A 157 -0.52 -9.65 -1.68
CA PHE A 157 0.89 -9.92 -1.37
C PHE A 157 1.51 -8.82 -0.49
N ASN A 158 1.29 -7.54 -0.82
CA ASN A 158 1.82 -6.44 -0.01
C ASN A 158 1.16 -6.36 1.37
N LEU A 159 -0.13 -6.62 1.48
CA LEU A 159 -0.84 -6.67 2.76
C LEU A 159 -0.25 -7.76 3.66
N ASP A 160 -0.04 -8.96 3.12
CA ASP A 160 0.51 -10.10 3.86
C ASP A 160 1.95 -9.83 4.29
N LEU A 161 2.77 -9.27 3.40
CA LEU A 161 4.14 -8.87 3.68
C LEU A 161 4.21 -7.85 4.82
N ASN A 162 3.41 -6.78 4.74
CA ASN A 162 3.39 -5.73 5.76
C ASN A 162 2.88 -6.26 7.11
N ASN A 163 1.81 -7.05 7.11
CA ASN A 163 1.28 -7.68 8.32
C ASN A 163 2.30 -8.60 8.98
N PHE A 164 3.00 -9.40 8.19
CA PHE A 164 4.03 -10.31 8.73
C PHE A 164 5.18 -9.53 9.38
N LEU A 165 5.70 -8.51 8.71
CA LEU A 165 6.77 -7.66 9.26
C LEU A 165 6.32 -6.93 10.53
N THR A 166 5.06 -6.47 10.56
CA THR A 166 4.43 -5.87 11.74
C THR A 166 4.36 -6.88 12.89
N ALA A 167 3.91 -8.11 12.63
CA ALA A 167 3.81 -9.16 13.64
C ALA A 167 5.17 -9.55 14.23
N ILE A 168 6.20 -9.70 13.39
CA ILE A 168 7.58 -9.97 13.85
C ILE A 168 8.08 -8.82 14.72
N THR A 169 7.84 -7.58 14.29
CA THR A 169 8.23 -6.39 15.03
C THR A 169 7.51 -6.31 16.37
N ALA A 170 6.20 -6.52 16.39
CA ALA A 170 5.40 -6.52 17.61
C ALA A 170 5.91 -7.59 18.62
N ARG A 171 6.21 -8.80 18.15
CA ARG A 171 6.83 -9.84 19.01
C ARG A 171 8.19 -9.42 19.58
N ARG A 172 9.04 -8.83 18.75
CA ARG A 172 10.38 -8.35 19.18
C ARG A 172 10.28 -7.32 20.31
N TYR A 173 9.23 -6.49 20.29
CA TYR A 173 9.00 -5.46 21.30
C TYR A 173 7.94 -5.81 22.35
N ASN A 174 7.46 -7.06 22.38
CA ASN A 174 6.41 -7.55 23.28
C ASN A 174 5.11 -6.70 23.25
N LEU A 175 4.71 -6.26 22.06
CA LEU A 175 3.46 -5.55 21.84
C LEU A 175 2.32 -6.53 21.53
N ASP A 176 1.08 -6.14 21.79
CA ASP A 176 -0.09 -6.90 21.33
C ASP A 176 -0.18 -6.81 19.80
N VAL A 177 -0.09 -7.97 19.15
CA VAL A 177 -0.15 -8.08 17.68
C VAL A 177 -1.55 -7.81 17.14
N LYS A 178 -2.59 -8.14 17.89
CA LYS A 178 -3.97 -8.19 17.38
C LYS A 178 -4.45 -6.88 16.76
N PRO A 179 -4.31 -5.70 17.42
CA PRO A 179 -4.78 -4.43 16.88
C PRO A 179 -3.92 -3.91 15.72
N LEU A 180 -2.71 -4.44 15.52
CA LEU A 180 -1.73 -3.96 14.55
C LEU A 180 -1.84 -4.65 13.18
N ILE A 181 -2.62 -5.74 13.09
CA ILE A 181 -2.76 -6.50 11.85
C ILE A 181 -3.96 -5.99 11.05
N VAL A 182 -3.71 -5.63 9.81
CA VAL A 182 -4.70 -5.09 8.88
C VAL A 182 -5.39 -6.22 8.10
N GLY A 183 -6.68 -6.05 7.81
CA GLY A 183 -7.45 -7.01 7.00
C GLY A 183 -7.93 -8.24 7.77
N ASP A 184 -8.54 -9.20 7.05
CA ASP A 184 -9.22 -10.37 7.64
C ASP A 184 -9.04 -11.65 6.80
N ASN A 185 -7.97 -11.72 6.00
CA ASN A 185 -7.62 -12.91 5.23
C ASN A 185 -7.00 -14.01 6.13
N GLU A 186 -6.64 -15.14 5.56
CA GLU A 186 -6.08 -16.28 6.30
C GLU A 186 -4.76 -15.92 7.01
N VAL A 187 -3.89 -15.17 6.34
CA VAL A 187 -2.61 -14.71 6.91
C VAL A 187 -2.86 -13.79 8.10
N ALA A 188 -3.74 -12.79 7.98
CA ALA A 188 -4.09 -11.90 9.08
C ALA A 188 -4.66 -12.65 10.30
N LYS A 189 -5.55 -13.63 10.06
CA LYS A 189 -6.11 -14.50 11.12
C LYS A 189 -5.03 -15.32 11.81
N ALA A 190 -4.13 -15.92 11.05
CA ALA A 190 -3.01 -16.69 11.59
C ALA A 190 -2.08 -15.83 12.45
N LEU A 191 -1.73 -14.63 11.97
CA LEU A 191 -0.88 -13.68 12.70
C LEU A 191 -1.48 -13.24 14.04
N ARG A 192 -2.81 -13.04 14.11
CA ARG A 192 -3.52 -12.66 15.35
C ARG A 192 -3.65 -13.77 16.37
N THR A 193 -3.66 -15.03 15.95
CA THR A 193 -4.05 -16.15 16.80
C THR A 193 -2.93 -17.12 17.12
N SER A 194 -1.93 -17.24 16.24
CA SER A 194 -0.86 -18.22 16.38
C SER A 194 0.25 -17.75 17.31
N ASN A 195 0.67 -18.63 18.21
CA ASN A 195 1.84 -18.45 19.08
C ASN A 195 3.10 -19.14 18.55
N SER A 196 3.02 -19.85 17.41
CA SER A 196 4.19 -20.52 16.83
C SER A 196 5.21 -19.51 16.29
N ARG A 197 6.47 -19.91 16.14
CA ARG A 197 7.54 -19.04 15.63
C ARG A 197 7.25 -18.55 14.22
N ASP A 198 6.70 -19.41 13.39
CA ASP A 198 6.34 -19.20 11.99
C ASP A 198 4.88 -18.76 11.81
N PHE A 199 4.16 -18.46 12.87
CA PHE A 199 2.73 -18.16 12.90
C PHE A 199 1.84 -19.21 12.21
N GLY A 200 2.39 -20.37 11.82
CA GLY A 200 1.69 -21.38 11.03
C GLY A 200 1.51 -20.98 9.56
N LEU A 201 2.36 -20.08 9.05
CA LEU A 201 2.24 -19.52 7.71
C LEU A 201 2.98 -20.32 6.62
N THR A 202 3.74 -21.33 7.01
CA THR A 202 4.40 -22.23 6.06
C THR A 202 3.38 -22.87 5.13
N GLY A 203 3.47 -22.59 3.84
CA GLY A 203 2.53 -23.06 2.82
C GLY A 203 1.19 -22.32 2.76
N VAL A 204 1.00 -21.25 3.54
CA VAL A 204 -0.18 -20.37 3.52
C VAL A 204 0.16 -19.02 2.89
N MET A 205 1.30 -18.44 3.26
CA MET A 205 1.77 -17.16 2.72
C MET A 205 2.78 -17.41 1.60
N ASP A 206 2.54 -16.81 0.44
CA ASP A 206 3.49 -16.86 -0.68
C ASP A 206 4.83 -16.21 -0.30
N GLY A 207 5.93 -16.88 -0.63
CA GLY A 207 7.27 -16.39 -0.33
C GLY A 207 7.63 -16.36 1.17
N PHE A 208 6.86 -17.02 2.03
CA PHE A 208 7.02 -16.98 3.49
C PHE A 208 8.46 -17.20 3.96
N GLU A 209 9.15 -18.23 3.45
CA GLU A 209 10.51 -18.56 3.88
C GLU A 209 11.52 -17.45 3.56
N GLU A 210 11.34 -16.78 2.43
CA GLU A 210 12.19 -15.64 2.04
C GLU A 210 11.90 -14.43 2.93
N VAL A 211 10.63 -14.10 3.12
CA VAL A 211 10.22 -12.98 3.99
C VAL A 211 10.70 -13.20 5.43
N MET A 212 10.63 -14.44 5.94
CA MET A 212 11.16 -14.79 7.26
C MET A 212 12.66 -14.52 7.34
N ARG A 213 13.45 -14.97 6.34
CA ARG A 213 14.89 -14.70 6.28
C ARG A 213 15.21 -13.21 6.24
N ILE A 214 14.47 -12.47 5.42
CA ILE A 214 14.62 -11.01 5.30
C ILE A 214 14.30 -10.33 6.64
N SER A 215 13.28 -10.77 7.35
CA SER A 215 12.88 -10.19 8.64
C SER A 215 13.93 -10.33 9.76
N GLU A 216 14.85 -11.29 9.63
CA GLU A 216 15.96 -11.54 10.56
C GLU A 216 17.18 -10.62 10.28
N ILE A 217 17.21 -9.88 9.19
CA ILE A 217 18.29 -8.94 8.86
C ILE A 217 18.21 -7.72 9.80
N ASP A 218 19.27 -7.50 10.56
CA ASP A 218 19.34 -6.38 11.52
C ASP A 218 19.59 -5.02 10.84
N ASN A 219 20.34 -5.00 9.73
CA ASN A 219 20.57 -3.79 8.96
C ASN A 219 19.30 -3.38 8.20
N LEU A 220 18.71 -2.24 8.60
CA LEU A 220 17.45 -1.77 8.03
C LEU A 220 17.54 -1.48 6.52
N VAL A 221 18.65 -0.88 6.06
CA VAL A 221 18.83 -0.56 4.63
C VAL A 221 18.93 -1.84 3.81
N GLU A 222 19.69 -2.82 4.28
CA GLU A 222 19.82 -4.12 3.64
C GLU A 222 18.48 -4.86 3.62
N ARG A 223 17.74 -4.83 4.73
CA ARG A 223 16.41 -5.44 4.83
C ARG A 223 15.44 -4.82 3.84
N GLU A 224 15.35 -3.49 3.78
CA GLU A 224 14.50 -2.78 2.82
C GLU A 224 14.90 -3.10 1.37
N ARG A 225 16.19 -3.16 1.08
CA ARG A 225 16.67 -3.54 -0.24
C ARG A 225 16.22 -4.95 -0.63
N LYS A 226 16.29 -5.90 0.30
CA LYS A 226 15.85 -7.28 0.07
C LYS A 226 14.33 -7.38 -0.12
N LEU A 227 13.55 -6.58 0.61
CA LEU A 227 12.11 -6.49 0.42
C LEU A 227 11.76 -5.93 -0.96
N ASP A 228 12.49 -4.93 -1.43
CA ASP A 228 12.27 -4.40 -2.77
C ASP A 228 12.71 -5.35 -3.88
N VAL A 229 13.78 -6.13 -3.68
CA VAL A 229 14.13 -7.24 -4.58
C VAL A 229 12.99 -8.24 -4.66
N LEU A 230 12.42 -8.64 -3.52
CA LEU A 230 11.29 -9.57 -3.47
C LEU A 230 10.06 -9.03 -4.23
N LYS A 231 9.73 -7.74 -4.05
CA LYS A 231 8.65 -7.06 -4.77
C LYS A 231 8.91 -6.98 -6.27
N TRP A 232 10.15 -6.72 -6.64
CA TRP A 232 10.59 -6.66 -8.03
C TRP A 232 10.45 -8.01 -8.72
N GLU A 233 10.96 -9.08 -8.11
CA GLU A 233 10.85 -10.45 -8.60
C GLU A 233 9.39 -10.86 -8.73
N TRP A 234 8.55 -10.55 -7.74
CA TRP A 234 7.11 -10.79 -7.82
C TRP A 234 6.49 -10.12 -9.05
N MET A 235 6.85 -8.86 -9.33
CA MET A 235 6.35 -8.14 -10.51
C MET A 235 6.80 -8.80 -11.81
N GLU A 236 8.06 -9.25 -11.90
CA GLU A 236 8.57 -9.92 -13.10
C GLU A 236 7.87 -11.23 -13.36
N GLU A 237 7.78 -12.07 -12.35
CA GLU A 237 7.17 -13.40 -12.46
C GLU A 237 5.68 -13.31 -12.81
N ASN A 238 4.93 -12.46 -12.11
CA ASN A 238 3.49 -12.38 -12.28
C ASN A 238 3.06 -11.59 -13.52
N SER A 239 3.91 -10.70 -14.08
CA SER A 239 3.62 -9.98 -15.33
C SER A 239 4.33 -10.60 -16.56
N PHE A 240 4.93 -11.77 -16.42
CA PHE A 240 5.76 -12.37 -17.47
C PHE A 240 4.99 -12.62 -18.77
N PHE A 241 3.73 -13.02 -18.70
CA PHE A 241 2.88 -13.28 -19.86
C PHE A 241 2.01 -12.08 -20.28
N ASP A 242 2.05 -10.99 -19.54
CA ASP A 242 1.26 -9.79 -19.79
C ASP A 242 2.03 -8.79 -20.66
N TYR A 243 2.26 -9.18 -21.93
CA TYR A 243 3.20 -8.44 -22.82
C TYR A 243 2.74 -7.01 -23.15
N PHE A 244 1.42 -6.76 -23.32
CA PHE A 244 0.91 -5.51 -23.86
C PHE A 244 -0.34 -5.01 -23.16
N THR A 245 -0.54 -5.39 -21.92
CA THR A 245 -1.72 -5.05 -21.14
C THR A 245 -1.41 -4.11 -19.99
N VAL A 246 -2.42 -3.59 -19.31
CA VAL A 246 -2.28 -2.67 -18.17
C VAL A 246 -1.43 -3.27 -17.04
N GLU A 247 -1.46 -4.59 -16.85
CA GLU A 247 -0.66 -5.27 -15.83
C GLU A 247 0.85 -5.03 -16.04
N LYS A 248 1.30 -4.97 -17.31
CA LYS A 248 2.70 -4.63 -17.61
C LYS A 248 3.04 -3.18 -17.29
N LEU A 249 2.11 -2.26 -17.56
CA LEU A 249 2.25 -0.85 -17.20
C LEU A 249 2.23 -0.65 -15.68
N PHE A 250 1.37 -1.38 -14.97
CA PHE A 250 1.32 -1.39 -13.52
C PHE A 250 2.65 -1.87 -12.92
N ALA A 251 3.15 -3.01 -13.39
CA ALA A 251 4.45 -3.54 -12.96
C ALA A 251 5.59 -2.55 -13.24
N PHE A 252 5.59 -1.90 -14.40
CA PHE A 252 6.57 -0.87 -14.74
C PHE A 252 6.48 0.33 -13.78
N LEU A 253 5.28 0.83 -13.49
CA LEU A 253 5.08 1.95 -12.58
C LEU A 253 5.55 1.63 -11.14
N VAL A 254 5.26 0.43 -10.64
CA VAL A 254 5.79 -0.01 -9.33
C VAL A 254 7.31 -0.07 -9.34
N LYS A 255 7.92 -0.57 -10.42
CA LYS A 255 9.38 -0.64 -10.54
C LYS A 255 10.04 0.74 -10.55
N ILE A 256 9.51 1.72 -11.31
CA ILE A 256 10.05 3.08 -11.26
C ILE A 256 9.86 3.72 -9.89
N GLN A 257 8.76 3.46 -9.20
CA GLN A 257 8.56 3.93 -7.82
C GLN A 257 9.61 3.37 -6.86
N ILE A 258 9.96 2.09 -6.98
CA ILE A 258 11.03 1.47 -6.18
C ILE A 258 12.39 2.14 -6.48
N ILE A 259 12.74 2.30 -7.77
CA ILE A 259 14.02 2.92 -8.16
C ILE A 259 14.07 4.38 -7.69
N GLU A 260 13.02 5.17 -7.93
CA GLU A 260 12.94 6.59 -7.53
C GLU A 260 13.14 6.76 -6.03
N ARG A 261 12.57 5.85 -5.23
CA ARG A 261 12.79 5.80 -3.78
C ARG A 261 14.28 5.61 -3.44
N TRP A 262 14.98 4.70 -4.13
CA TRP A 262 16.40 4.45 -3.87
C TRP A 262 17.31 5.56 -4.38
N ILE A 263 17.00 6.19 -5.50
CA ILE A 263 17.70 7.38 -5.99
C ILE A 263 17.59 8.53 -4.99
N THR A 264 16.40 8.73 -4.42
CA THR A 264 16.15 9.77 -3.40
C THR A 264 16.88 9.48 -2.08
N LEU A 265 17.08 8.20 -1.78
CA LEU A 265 17.81 7.70 -0.61
C LEU A 265 19.32 7.56 -0.87
N ASP A 266 19.91 8.39 -1.72
CA ASP A 266 21.34 8.29 -2.03
C ASP A 266 22.26 8.32 -0.78
N ALA A 267 23.54 7.93 -0.93
CA ALA A 267 24.39 7.47 0.17
C ALA A 267 24.58 8.46 1.35
N GLU A 268 24.40 9.76 1.15
CA GLU A 268 24.54 10.77 2.20
C GLU A 268 23.20 11.23 2.78
N ALA A 269 22.20 11.51 1.93
CA ALA A 269 20.85 11.93 2.33
C ALA A 269 20.01 10.76 2.85
N GLY A 270 20.20 9.55 2.28
CA GLY A 270 19.46 8.35 2.65
C GLY A 270 19.70 7.88 4.08
N GLY A 271 20.92 7.99 4.57
CA GLY A 271 21.26 7.65 5.95
C GLY A 271 20.61 8.60 6.98
N GLU A 272 20.42 9.87 6.65
CA GLU A 272 19.78 10.86 7.52
C GLU A 272 18.25 10.76 7.45
N MET A 273 17.71 10.56 6.25
CA MET A 273 16.28 10.38 6.04
C MET A 273 15.77 9.07 6.66
N LEU A 274 16.51 7.97 6.51
CA LEU A 274 16.19 6.69 7.16
C LEU A 274 16.27 6.81 8.69
N ARG A 275 17.30 7.50 9.24
CA ARG A 275 17.38 7.80 10.67
C ARG A 275 16.25 8.72 11.13
N GLY A 276 15.79 9.63 10.27
CA GLY A 276 14.62 10.47 10.49
C GLY A 276 13.34 9.63 10.55
N MET A 277 13.09 8.76 9.58
CA MET A 277 11.96 7.83 9.55
C MET A 277 11.95 6.88 10.75
N ILE A 278 13.11 6.32 11.12
CA ILE A 278 13.23 5.45 12.31
C ILE A 278 12.90 6.23 13.59
N ARG A 279 13.32 7.51 13.65
CA ARG A 279 13.01 8.37 14.79
C ARG A 279 11.54 8.71 14.85
N GLN A 280 10.94 9.00 13.71
CA GLN A 280 9.51 9.28 13.57
C GLN A 280 8.67 8.05 13.90
N LEU A 281 9.00 6.87 13.38
CA LEU A 281 8.34 5.60 13.74
C LEU A 281 8.49 5.26 15.24
N LYS A 282 9.66 5.55 15.84
CA LYS A 282 9.85 5.38 17.28
C LYS A 282 9.09 6.39 18.13
N GLU A 283 8.81 7.57 17.59
CA GLU A 283 8.02 8.62 18.24
C GLU A 283 6.52 8.38 18.07
N GLU A 284 6.09 7.84 16.93
CA GLU A 284 4.71 7.43 16.64
C GLU A 284 4.33 6.16 17.41
N VAL A 285 5.25 5.23 17.60
CA VAL A 285 5.14 4.11 18.57
C VAL A 285 5.49 4.65 19.98
N LYS A 286 4.86 5.74 20.40
CA LYS A 286 4.79 6.08 21.82
C LYS A 286 3.88 5.07 22.48
N VAL A 287 4.50 4.05 23.08
CA VAL A 287 3.83 3.18 24.07
C VAL A 287 3.06 4.12 25.00
N PRO A 288 1.72 4.00 25.11
CA PRO A 288 0.96 4.77 26.08
C PRO A 288 1.66 4.67 27.42
N GLN A 289 1.82 5.79 28.15
CA GLN A 289 2.56 5.85 29.43
C GLN A 289 2.03 4.86 30.48
N GLU A 290 0.89 4.25 30.26
CA GLU A 290 0.27 3.20 31.04
C GLU A 290 1.05 1.86 31.08
N PHE A 291 1.98 1.64 30.14
CA PHE A 291 2.81 0.42 30.07
C PHE A 291 4.23 0.56 30.61
N THR A 292 4.61 1.69 31.16
CA THR A 292 5.87 1.79 31.91
C THR A 292 5.68 1.12 33.27
N ILE A 293 6.06 -0.14 33.35
CA ILE A 293 6.12 -0.89 34.61
C ILE A 293 7.05 -0.13 35.54
N ASN A 294 6.46 0.45 36.59
CA ASN A 294 7.17 1.06 37.72
C ASN A 294 7.98 -0.01 38.45
N ASN A 295 9.21 -0.28 38.01
CA ASN A 295 10.20 -0.97 38.84
C ASN A 295 10.74 0.01 39.87
N LYS A 296 9.94 0.31 40.92
CA LYS A 296 10.47 0.81 42.19
C LYS A 296 10.74 -0.40 43.08
N LYS A 297 12.01 -0.69 43.29
CA LYS A 297 12.55 -1.21 44.52
C LYS A 297 13.42 -0.18 45.16
#